data_a497eeb228ebc2871d2950b252580779
#
_entry.id   a497eeb228ebc2871d2950b252580779
#
_cell.length_a   1.000
_cell.length_b   1.000
_cell.length_c   1.000
_cell.angle_alpha   90.00
_cell.angle_beta   90.00
_cell.angle_gamma   90.00
#
_symmetry.space_group_name_H-M   'P 1'
#
loop_
_entity.id
_entity.type
_entity.pdbx_description
1 polymer ?
#
loop_
_entity_poly.entity_id
_entity_poly.type
_entity_poly.pdbx_seq_one_letter_code
_entity_poly.pdbx_strand_id
1 'polypeptide(L)'
;MATILIVEDEVFTREIAEMMIQDWGHQTLSASDVDEALALLRSPQHIDALFTDIYLKTAVLGGCELAHQAIELRPKLRVLYTTGNSVTDKMKAMFVDGKHFLLKPYTPDQLKNSVGDMLAA
;
A
#
# COMPACT_ATOMS: atom_id res chain seq x y z
N MET A 1 -14.82 -1.74 -8.72
CA MET A 1 -14.53 -0.91 -7.54
C MET A 1 -13.91 -1.75 -6.44
N ALA A 2 -12.84 -1.25 -5.85
CA ALA A 2 -12.13 -1.97 -4.79
C ALA A 2 -12.07 -1.12 -3.52
N THR A 3 -11.79 -1.73 -2.37
CA THR A 3 -11.47 -1.05 -1.13
C THR A 3 -9.98 -1.19 -0.88
N ILE A 4 -9.29 -0.07 -0.82
CA ILE A 4 -7.83 -0.02 -0.73
C ILE A 4 -7.42 0.59 0.61
N LEU A 5 -6.62 -0.13 1.37
CA LEU A 5 -6.02 0.37 2.61
C LEU A 5 -4.72 1.09 2.25
N ILE A 6 -4.65 2.38 2.57
CA ILE A 6 -3.49 3.21 2.30
C ILE A 6 -2.72 3.43 3.59
N VAL A 7 -1.44 3.03 3.61
CA VAL A 7 -0.59 3.18 4.78
C VAL A 7 0.56 4.12 4.45
N GLU A 8 0.52 5.31 5.01
CA GLU A 8 1.47 6.39 4.76
C GLU A 8 1.51 7.28 6.00
N ASP A 9 2.69 7.51 6.55
CA ASP A 9 2.84 8.32 7.75
C ASP A 9 2.85 9.82 7.48
N GLU A 10 3.10 10.25 6.24
CA GLU A 10 3.04 11.65 5.85
C GLU A 10 1.60 12.04 5.51
N VAL A 11 1.02 12.95 6.29
CA VAL A 11 -0.41 13.30 6.22
C VAL A 11 -0.83 13.77 4.83
N PHE A 12 -0.10 14.72 4.26
CA PHE A 12 -0.47 15.27 2.95
C PHE A 12 -0.35 14.25 1.83
N THR A 13 0.71 13.47 1.84
CA THR A 13 0.92 12.41 0.85
C THR A 13 -0.21 11.38 0.93
N ARG A 14 -0.61 11.00 2.14
CA ARG A 14 -1.71 10.06 2.36
C ARG A 14 -3.04 10.61 1.87
N GLU A 15 -3.37 11.86 2.24
CA GLU A 15 -4.63 12.49 1.84
C GLU A 15 -4.75 12.68 0.33
N ILE A 16 -3.66 13.06 -0.33
CA ILE A 16 -3.64 13.23 -1.78
C ILE A 16 -3.87 11.88 -2.48
N ALA A 17 -3.21 10.82 -2.01
CA ALA A 17 -3.40 9.48 -2.55
C ALA A 17 -4.85 9.02 -2.38
N GLU A 18 -5.44 9.25 -1.21
CA GLU A 18 -6.83 8.92 -0.96
C GLU A 18 -7.77 9.63 -1.93
N MET A 19 -7.59 10.94 -2.10
CA MET A 19 -8.43 11.73 -3.00
C MET A 19 -8.37 11.22 -4.43
N MET A 20 -7.17 10.93 -4.94
CA MET A 20 -7.00 10.43 -6.29
C MET A 20 -7.67 9.06 -6.48
N ILE A 21 -7.42 8.15 -5.54
CA ILE A 21 -7.97 6.80 -5.61
C ILE A 21 -9.50 6.81 -5.51
N GLN A 22 -10.05 7.67 -4.66
CA GLN A 22 -11.49 7.85 -4.55
C GLN A 22 -12.09 8.43 -5.84
N ASP A 23 -11.40 9.36 -6.48
CA ASP A 23 -11.84 9.92 -7.75
C ASP A 23 -11.94 8.88 -8.85
N TRP A 24 -11.16 7.81 -8.77
CA TRP A 24 -11.21 6.70 -9.74
C TRP A 24 -12.25 5.65 -9.38
N GLY A 25 -13.10 5.92 -8.39
CA GLY A 25 -14.23 5.07 -8.04
C GLY A 25 -13.96 4.01 -6.99
N HIS A 26 -12.81 4.04 -6.32
CA HIS A 26 -12.50 3.08 -5.25
C HIS A 26 -12.85 3.65 -3.89
N GLN A 27 -13.06 2.77 -2.93
CA GLN A 27 -13.16 3.14 -1.52
C GLN A 27 -11.78 3.06 -0.88
N THR A 28 -11.54 3.89 0.13
CA THR A 28 -10.26 3.90 0.83
C THR A 28 -10.45 3.79 2.33
N LEU A 29 -9.49 3.13 2.96
CA LEU A 29 -9.24 3.18 4.40
C LEU A 29 -7.81 3.68 4.54
N SER A 30 -7.50 4.33 5.64
CA SER A 30 -6.16 4.88 5.82
C SER A 30 -5.59 4.56 7.19
N ALA A 31 -4.27 4.44 7.23
CA ALA A 31 -3.52 4.23 8.45
C ALA A 31 -2.19 4.99 8.36
N SER A 32 -1.71 5.48 9.48
CA SER A 32 -0.45 6.21 9.54
C SER A 32 0.73 5.33 9.95
N ASP A 33 0.49 4.15 10.47
CA ASP A 33 1.53 3.23 10.91
C ASP A 33 1.09 1.77 10.79
N VAL A 34 2.00 0.87 11.11
CA VAL A 34 1.78 -0.58 11.01
C VAL A 34 0.67 -1.03 11.97
N ASP A 35 0.65 -0.52 13.18
CA ASP A 35 -0.34 -0.94 14.20
C ASP A 35 -1.76 -0.57 13.80
N GLU A 36 -1.97 0.66 13.30
CA GLU A 36 -3.27 1.07 12.78
C GLU A 36 -3.70 0.20 11.59
N ALA A 37 -2.77 -0.08 10.69
CA ALA A 37 -3.05 -0.91 9.52
C ALA A 37 -3.44 -2.34 9.92
N LEU A 38 -2.72 -2.93 10.85
CA LEU A 38 -3.03 -4.28 11.34
C LEU A 38 -4.38 -4.34 12.03
N ALA A 39 -4.74 -3.30 12.80
CA ALA A 39 -6.05 -3.23 13.42
C ALA A 39 -7.17 -3.28 12.38
N LEU A 40 -7.01 -2.53 11.29
CA LEU A 40 -7.98 -2.55 10.18
C LEU A 40 -8.02 -3.91 9.47
N LEU A 41 -6.87 -4.51 9.24
CA LEU A 41 -6.78 -5.81 8.57
C LEU A 41 -7.40 -6.94 9.43
N ARG A 42 -7.36 -6.81 10.74
CA ARG A 42 -7.99 -7.77 11.68
C ARG A 42 -9.48 -7.51 11.88
N SER A 43 -9.97 -6.35 11.43
CA SER A 43 -11.37 -5.99 11.56
C SER A 43 -12.23 -6.75 10.53
N PRO A 44 -13.58 -6.73 10.67
CA PRO A 44 -14.45 -7.34 9.67
C PRO A 44 -14.61 -6.54 8.38
N GLN A 45 -13.93 -5.41 8.24
CA GLN A 45 -14.05 -4.57 7.04
C GLN A 45 -13.51 -5.29 5.81
N HIS A 46 -14.18 -5.08 4.68
CA HIS A 46 -13.72 -5.59 3.41
C HIS A 46 -12.53 -4.78 2.92
N ILE A 47 -11.43 -5.43 2.60
CA ILE A 47 -10.21 -4.80 2.08
C ILE A 47 -9.68 -5.67 0.93
N ASP A 48 -9.59 -5.09 -0.25
CA ASP A 48 -9.13 -5.80 -1.45
C ASP A 48 -7.63 -5.65 -1.68
N ALA A 49 -7.07 -4.52 -1.26
CA ALA A 49 -5.68 -4.19 -1.57
C ALA A 49 -5.05 -3.34 -0.49
N LEU A 50 -3.74 -3.44 -0.42
CA LEU A 50 -2.88 -2.66 0.46
C LEU A 50 -1.93 -1.82 -0.38
N PHE A 51 -1.97 -0.50 -0.20
CA PHE A 51 -1.01 0.43 -0.78
C PHE A 51 -0.19 1.01 0.36
N THR A 52 1.06 0.60 0.51
CA THR A 52 1.85 0.94 1.67
C THR A 52 3.21 1.51 1.32
N ASP A 53 3.63 2.51 2.07
CA ASP A 53 5.01 2.97 2.08
C ASP A 53 5.89 1.84 2.64
N ILE A 54 7.08 1.65 2.08
CA ILE A 54 8.04 0.67 2.59
C ILE A 54 8.67 1.17 3.88
N TYR A 55 9.11 2.44 3.88
CA TYR A 55 9.73 3.07 5.05
C TYR A 55 8.69 3.87 5.82
N LEU A 56 8.39 3.42 7.03
CA LEU A 56 7.50 4.12 7.95
C LEU A 56 8.33 4.66 9.11
N LYS A 57 7.96 5.81 9.68
CA LYS A 57 8.75 6.50 10.71
C LYS A 57 9.10 5.61 11.90
N THR A 58 8.21 4.70 12.27
CA THR A 58 8.37 3.86 13.44
C THR A 58 9.02 2.52 13.14
N ALA A 59 9.23 2.18 11.87
CA ALA A 59 9.75 0.87 11.50
C ALA A 59 10.44 0.91 10.13
N VAL A 60 11.73 0.70 10.10
CA VAL A 60 12.49 0.54 8.86
C VAL A 60 11.98 -0.72 8.16
N LEU A 61 11.65 -0.59 6.86
CA LEU A 61 11.04 -1.67 6.08
C LEU A 61 9.71 -2.19 6.67
N GLY A 62 9.05 -1.35 7.50
CA GLY A 62 7.80 -1.72 8.14
C GLY A 62 6.69 -2.07 7.16
N GLY A 63 6.69 -1.44 5.96
CA GLY A 63 5.73 -1.78 4.91
C GLY A 63 5.89 -3.18 4.38
N CYS A 64 7.12 -3.70 4.29
CA CYS A 64 7.37 -5.09 3.87
C CYS A 64 6.88 -6.08 4.94
N GLU A 65 7.18 -5.84 6.20
CA GLU A 65 6.69 -6.67 7.30
C GLU A 65 5.17 -6.65 7.37
N LEU A 66 4.59 -5.46 7.25
CA LEU A 66 3.14 -5.30 7.23
C LEU A 66 2.50 -6.12 6.11
N ALA A 67 3.07 -6.07 4.91
CA ALA A 67 2.53 -6.81 3.77
C ALA A 67 2.55 -8.32 4.01
N HIS A 68 3.62 -8.85 4.59
CA HIS A 68 3.69 -10.28 4.93
C HIS A 68 2.62 -10.67 5.95
N GLN A 69 2.44 -9.88 6.99
CA GLN A 69 1.39 -10.13 7.99
C GLN A 69 -0.01 -9.97 7.38
N ALA A 70 -0.17 -8.98 6.51
CA ALA A 70 -1.45 -8.73 5.84
C ALA A 70 -1.89 -9.92 4.98
N ILE A 71 -0.97 -10.52 4.23
CA ILE A 71 -1.25 -11.70 3.41
C ILE A 71 -1.61 -12.91 4.28
N GLU A 72 -1.00 -13.05 5.45
CA GLU A 72 -1.38 -14.11 6.39
C GLU A 72 -2.83 -13.94 6.87
N LEU A 73 -3.24 -12.69 7.14
CA LEU A 73 -4.59 -12.38 7.58
C LEU A 73 -5.60 -12.44 6.44
N ARG A 74 -5.19 -12.05 5.25
CA ARG A 74 -6.05 -11.97 4.06
C ARG A 74 -5.29 -12.49 2.84
N PRO A 75 -5.34 -13.80 2.57
CA PRO A 75 -4.49 -14.44 1.54
C PRO A 75 -4.70 -13.93 0.12
N LYS A 76 -5.85 -13.32 -0.17
CA LYS A 76 -6.15 -12.79 -1.51
C LYS A 76 -5.83 -11.32 -1.66
N LEU A 77 -5.30 -10.69 -0.62
CA LEU A 77 -4.97 -9.27 -0.64
C LEU A 77 -3.91 -8.96 -1.69
N ARG A 78 -4.12 -7.89 -2.42
CA ARG A 78 -3.15 -7.39 -3.40
C ARG A 78 -2.34 -6.28 -2.76
N VAL A 79 -1.06 -6.18 -3.13
CA VAL A 79 -0.14 -5.24 -2.48
C VAL A 79 0.58 -4.39 -3.52
N LEU A 80 0.61 -3.09 -3.26
CA LEU A 80 1.42 -2.12 -3.99
C LEU A 80 2.29 -1.38 -2.98
N TYR A 81 3.60 -1.44 -3.19
CA TYR A 81 4.57 -0.72 -2.35
C TYR A 81 4.91 0.63 -2.95
N THR A 82 5.24 1.60 -2.09
CA THR A 82 5.80 2.87 -2.55
C THR A 82 6.97 3.29 -1.66
N THR A 83 7.93 3.99 -2.26
CA THR A 83 9.10 4.48 -1.55
C THR A 83 9.75 5.62 -2.31
N GLY A 84 10.36 6.56 -1.59
CA GLY A 84 11.21 7.59 -2.16
C GLY A 84 12.67 7.16 -2.32
N ASN A 85 13.00 5.96 -1.87
CA ASN A 85 14.35 5.42 -1.94
C ASN A 85 14.50 4.47 -3.12
N SER A 86 15.74 4.23 -3.56
CA SER A 86 16.02 3.26 -4.61
C SER A 86 15.59 1.86 -4.16
N VAL A 87 14.99 1.11 -5.09
CA VAL A 87 14.58 -0.27 -4.83
C VAL A 87 15.68 -1.20 -5.29
N THR A 88 16.30 -1.89 -4.35
CA THR A 88 17.37 -2.86 -4.63
C THR A 88 16.80 -4.25 -4.85
N ASP A 89 17.58 -5.15 -5.42
CA ASP A 89 17.18 -6.55 -5.57
C ASP A 89 16.90 -7.20 -4.20
N LYS A 90 17.68 -6.82 -3.19
CA LYS A 90 17.47 -7.30 -1.83
C LYS A 90 16.10 -6.87 -1.28
N MET A 91 15.70 -5.61 -1.54
CA MET A 91 14.36 -5.12 -1.14
C MET A 91 13.27 -5.87 -1.88
N LYS A 92 13.43 -6.08 -3.19
CA LYS A 92 12.45 -6.80 -4.00
C LYS A 92 12.23 -8.22 -3.50
N ALA A 93 13.28 -8.85 -2.98
CA ALA A 93 13.17 -10.18 -2.40
C ALA A 93 12.30 -10.21 -1.15
N MET A 94 12.08 -9.06 -0.51
CA MET A 94 11.23 -8.93 0.67
C MET A 94 9.76 -8.64 0.33
N PHE A 95 9.44 -8.35 -0.93
CA PHE A 95 8.08 -8.08 -1.36
C PHE A 95 7.27 -9.39 -1.40
N VAL A 96 5.97 -9.30 -1.10
CA VAL A 96 5.10 -10.49 -1.10
C VAL A 96 4.91 -11.08 -2.49
N ASP A 97 4.90 -10.26 -3.55
CA ASP A 97 4.81 -10.75 -4.93
C ASP A 97 5.96 -10.27 -5.84
N GLY A 98 6.79 -9.37 -5.34
CA GLY A 98 7.99 -8.89 -6.01
C GLY A 98 7.78 -7.96 -7.20
N LYS A 99 6.54 -7.63 -7.55
CA LYS A 99 6.24 -6.98 -8.83
C LYS A 99 5.71 -5.56 -8.73
N HIS A 100 4.88 -5.28 -7.73
CA HIS A 100 4.14 -4.02 -7.69
C HIS A 100 4.78 -3.02 -6.73
N PHE A 101 5.51 -2.09 -7.30
CA PHE A 101 6.03 -0.97 -6.54
C PHE A 101 6.00 0.31 -7.38
N LEU A 102 5.95 1.45 -6.71
CA LEU A 102 5.84 2.77 -7.31
C LEU A 102 6.79 3.72 -6.60
N LEU A 103 7.70 4.35 -7.35
CA LEU A 103 8.66 5.28 -6.77
C LEU A 103 8.05 6.66 -6.56
N LYS A 104 8.39 7.30 -5.44
CA LYS A 104 8.06 8.71 -5.17
C LYS A 104 9.14 9.62 -5.76
N PRO A 105 8.82 10.82 -6.21
CA PRO A 105 7.45 11.30 -6.40
C PRO A 105 6.82 10.65 -7.62
N TYR A 106 5.53 10.40 -7.56
CA TYR A 106 4.78 9.83 -8.69
C TYR A 106 3.76 10.83 -9.20
N THR A 107 3.41 10.71 -10.49
CA THR A 107 2.33 11.50 -11.09
C THR A 107 1.00 10.80 -10.85
N PRO A 108 -0.14 11.51 -10.98
CA PRO A 108 -1.45 10.86 -10.91
C PRO A 108 -1.60 9.70 -11.89
N ASP A 109 -1.08 9.85 -13.11
CA ASP A 109 -1.16 8.77 -14.10
C ASP A 109 -0.34 7.54 -13.69
N GLN A 110 0.84 7.74 -13.12
CA GLN A 110 1.66 6.65 -12.62
C GLN A 110 0.96 5.90 -11.49
N LEU A 111 0.35 6.61 -10.56
CA LEU A 111 -0.41 5.98 -9.48
C LEU A 111 -1.60 5.21 -10.04
N LYS A 112 -2.33 5.82 -10.96
CA LYS A 112 -3.52 5.18 -11.56
C LYS A 112 -3.15 3.88 -12.26
N ASN A 113 -2.08 3.90 -13.06
CA ASN A 113 -1.61 2.72 -13.77
C ASN A 113 -1.14 1.62 -12.80
N SER A 114 -0.40 2.00 -11.77
CA SER A 114 0.09 1.04 -10.76
C SER A 114 -1.04 0.41 -9.97
N VAL A 115 -2.03 1.20 -9.58
CA VAL A 115 -3.22 0.68 -8.88
C VAL A 115 -3.99 -0.27 -9.80
N GLY A 116 -4.18 0.11 -11.06
CA GLY A 116 -4.85 -0.73 -12.05
C GLY A 116 -4.13 -2.05 -12.27
N ASP A 117 -2.83 -2.03 -12.42
CA ASP A 117 -2.00 -3.23 -12.61
C ASP A 117 -2.07 -4.15 -11.38
N MET A 118 -1.99 -3.58 -10.19
CA MET A 118 -2.10 -4.33 -8.94
C MET A 118 -3.45 -5.04 -8.84
N LEU A 119 -4.53 -4.33 -9.14
CA LEU A 119 -5.89 -4.88 -9.04
C LEU A 119 -6.18 -5.92 -10.12
N ALA A 120 -5.50 -5.84 -11.27
CA ALA A 120 -5.66 -6.78 -12.36
C ALA A 120 -4.82 -8.06 -12.20
N ALA A 121 -3.85 -8.04 -11.29
CA ALA A 121 -2.91 -9.16 -11.12
C ALA A 121 -3.57 -10.43 -10.56
#